data_dba51abd2bf42fbcdc015959f7c02669
#
_entry.id   dba51abd2bf42fbcdc015959f7c02669
#
_cell.length_a   1.000
_cell.length_b   1.000
_cell.length_c   1.000
_cell.angle_alpha   90.00
_cell.angle_beta   90.00
_cell.angle_gamma   90.00
#
_symmetry.space_group_name_H-M   'P 1'
#
loop_
_entity.id
_entity.type
_entity.pdbx_description
1 polymer ?
#
loop_
_entity_poly.entity_id
_entity_poly.type
_entity_poly.pdbx_seq_one_letter_code
_entity_poly.pdbx_strand_id
1 'polypeptide(L)'
;MKDKNIASKIYEQYAGYIQQEDLNTLSEPEAIYASAFDDMITVSSYDKDFAADLLDVSYKTVARYQKEKKKLSPLQSEYILKTIVLFNKGNQVFGSEESFSRWLDKPAFGLGNRIPRAFITTVGGINFIVDELNRIAHGDLA
;
A
#
# COMPACT_ATOMS: atom_id res chain seq x y z
N MET A 1 -13.64 6.92 -12.21
CA MET A 1 -13.85 7.28 -10.82
C MET A 1 -13.95 6.01 -9.98
N LYS A 2 -13.20 5.91 -8.90
CA LYS A 2 -13.24 4.73 -8.04
C LYS A 2 -14.52 4.69 -7.23
N ASP A 3 -15.10 3.51 -7.14
CA ASP A 3 -16.20 3.26 -6.22
C ASP A 3 -15.64 3.10 -4.80
N LYS A 4 -16.05 3.97 -3.88
CA LYS A 4 -15.61 3.91 -2.47
C LYS A 4 -16.00 2.58 -1.82
N ASN A 5 -17.09 1.96 -2.26
CA ASN A 5 -17.52 0.66 -1.74
C ASN A 5 -16.55 -0.47 -2.11
N ILE A 6 -15.90 -0.39 -3.29
CA ILE A 6 -14.93 -1.39 -3.71
C ILE A 6 -13.70 -1.31 -2.83
N ALA A 7 -13.17 -0.11 -2.58
CA ALA A 7 -12.01 0.07 -1.70
C ALA A 7 -12.31 -0.40 -0.28
N SER A 8 -13.49 -0.05 0.26
CA SER A 8 -13.90 -0.49 1.60
C SER A 8 -13.94 -2.00 1.72
N LYS A 9 -14.46 -2.69 0.71
CA LYS A 9 -14.51 -4.16 0.69
C LYS A 9 -13.12 -4.76 0.67
N ILE A 10 -12.19 -4.16 -0.07
CA ILE A 10 -10.80 -4.61 -0.09
C ILE A 10 -10.19 -4.48 1.29
N TYR A 11 -10.35 -3.33 1.96
CA TYR A 11 -9.80 -3.13 3.30
C TYR A 11 -10.41 -4.11 4.32
N GLU A 12 -11.69 -4.42 4.21
CA GLU A 12 -12.33 -5.44 5.05
C GLU A 12 -11.70 -6.83 4.83
N GLN A 13 -11.45 -7.17 3.57
CA GLN A 13 -10.82 -8.45 3.23
C GLN A 13 -9.45 -8.61 3.86
N TYR A 14 -8.69 -7.52 3.99
CA TYR A 14 -7.34 -7.55 4.56
C TYR A 14 -7.29 -7.08 6.02
N ALA A 15 -8.44 -6.96 6.70
CA ALA A 15 -8.52 -6.41 8.05
C ALA A 15 -7.61 -7.14 9.06
N GLY A 16 -7.54 -8.46 8.99
CA GLY A 16 -6.67 -9.23 9.89
C GLY A 16 -5.19 -8.86 9.73
N TYR A 17 -4.75 -8.67 8.50
CA TYR A 17 -3.37 -8.26 8.23
C TYR A 17 -3.12 -6.82 8.69
N ILE A 18 -4.06 -5.93 8.46
CA ILE A 18 -3.97 -4.53 8.89
C ILE A 18 -3.81 -4.46 10.41
N GLN A 19 -4.56 -5.24 11.17
CA GLN A 19 -4.46 -5.29 12.63
C GLN A 19 -3.10 -5.82 13.11
N GLN A 20 -2.56 -6.85 12.46
CA GLN A 20 -1.24 -7.37 12.79
C GLN A 20 -0.16 -6.32 12.59
N GLU A 21 -0.27 -5.55 11.52
CA GLU A 21 0.69 -4.50 11.21
C GLU A 21 0.67 -3.41 12.29
N ASP A 22 -0.52 -3.04 12.77
CA ASP A 22 -0.67 -2.07 13.84
C ASP A 22 -0.05 -2.55 15.16
N LEU A 23 -0.03 -3.86 15.38
CA LEU A 23 0.59 -4.46 16.56
C LEU A 23 2.09 -4.68 16.40
N ASN A 24 2.64 -4.29 15.26
CA ASN A 24 4.07 -4.43 14.95
C ASN A 24 4.57 -5.86 15.13
N THR A 25 3.77 -6.84 14.74
CA THR A 25 4.16 -8.24 14.83
C THR A 25 5.14 -8.58 13.72
N LEU A 26 6.25 -9.25 14.09
CA LEU A 26 7.26 -9.71 13.17
C LEU A 26 6.88 -11.11 12.65
N SER A 27 5.86 -11.21 11.82
CA SER A 27 5.57 -12.45 11.14
C SER A 27 6.30 -12.49 9.81
N GLU A 28 6.76 -13.68 9.41
CA GLU A 28 7.35 -13.85 8.09
C GLU A 28 6.27 -13.58 7.02
N PRO A 29 6.67 -12.97 5.89
CA PRO A 29 5.72 -12.72 4.81
C PRO A 29 5.14 -14.04 4.29
N GLU A 30 3.82 -14.12 4.19
CA GLU A 30 3.15 -15.26 3.58
C GLU A 30 2.93 -14.99 2.10
N ALA A 31 3.09 -16.03 1.28
CA ALA A 31 2.78 -15.93 -0.14
C ALA A 31 1.27 -15.83 -0.33
N ILE A 32 0.84 -14.86 -1.14
CA ILE A 32 -0.58 -14.65 -1.46
C ILE A 32 -0.82 -14.84 -2.95
N TYR A 33 -2.07 -15.07 -3.32
CA TYR A 33 -2.44 -15.26 -4.73
C TYR A 33 -2.24 -13.98 -5.53
N ALA A 34 -1.89 -14.14 -6.80
CA ALA A 34 -1.60 -13.03 -7.69
C ALA A 34 -2.80 -12.09 -7.89
N SER A 35 -4.02 -12.55 -7.59
CA SER A 35 -5.22 -11.69 -7.62
C SER A 35 -5.13 -10.50 -6.67
N ALA A 36 -4.31 -10.58 -5.61
CA ALA A 36 -4.09 -9.47 -4.69
C ALA A 36 -3.45 -8.26 -5.37
N PHE A 37 -2.76 -8.46 -6.50
CA PHE A 37 -2.22 -7.37 -7.29
C PHE A 37 -3.32 -6.39 -7.74
N ASP A 38 -4.48 -6.91 -8.16
CA ASP A 38 -5.60 -6.05 -8.56
C ASP A 38 -6.16 -5.27 -7.39
N ASP A 39 -6.16 -5.85 -6.19
CA ASP A 39 -6.58 -5.14 -4.98
C ASP A 39 -5.64 -3.97 -4.69
N MET A 40 -4.33 -4.18 -4.81
CA MET A 40 -3.34 -3.13 -4.65
C MET A 40 -3.55 -2.00 -5.66
N ILE A 41 -3.76 -2.35 -6.94
CA ILE A 41 -4.04 -1.38 -8.01
C ILE A 41 -5.26 -0.53 -7.66
N THR A 42 -6.33 -1.18 -7.20
CA THR A 42 -7.58 -0.51 -6.88
C THR A 42 -7.42 0.52 -5.77
N VAL A 43 -6.74 0.17 -4.68
CA VAL A 43 -6.60 1.09 -3.54
C VAL A 43 -5.54 2.16 -3.77
N SER A 44 -4.52 1.89 -4.58
CA SER A 44 -3.40 2.83 -4.80
C SER A 44 -3.60 3.74 -6.01
N SER A 45 -4.42 3.36 -6.97
CA SER A 45 -4.51 3.97 -8.30
C SER A 45 -3.22 3.89 -9.11
N TYR A 46 -2.34 2.95 -8.76
CA TYR A 46 -1.11 2.77 -9.53
C TYR A 46 -1.43 2.27 -10.94
N ASP A 47 -0.66 2.74 -11.91
CA ASP A 47 -0.63 2.11 -13.22
C ASP A 47 -0.12 0.68 -13.09
N LYS A 48 -0.72 -0.26 -13.84
CA LYS A 48 -0.40 -1.68 -13.72
C LYS A 48 1.04 -2.01 -14.07
N ASP A 49 1.60 -1.35 -15.09
CA ASP A 49 2.99 -1.59 -15.47
C ASP A 49 3.95 -1.04 -14.41
N PHE A 50 3.66 0.15 -13.89
CA PHE A 50 4.43 0.72 -12.79
C PHE A 50 4.38 -0.20 -11.56
N ALA A 51 3.20 -0.67 -11.19
CA ALA A 51 3.05 -1.55 -10.02
C ALA A 51 3.77 -2.88 -10.21
N ALA A 52 3.73 -3.45 -11.42
CA ALA A 52 4.48 -4.68 -11.70
C ALA A 52 5.99 -4.46 -11.59
N ASP A 53 6.49 -3.32 -12.05
CA ASP A 53 7.90 -2.95 -11.90
C ASP A 53 8.31 -2.91 -10.42
N LEU A 54 7.43 -2.43 -9.54
CA LEU A 54 7.71 -2.43 -8.10
C LEU A 54 7.86 -3.84 -7.53
N LEU A 55 7.25 -4.85 -8.18
CA LEU A 55 7.39 -6.26 -7.82
C LEU A 55 8.52 -6.95 -8.59
N ASP A 56 9.28 -6.21 -9.39
CA ASP A 56 10.39 -6.70 -10.19
C ASP A 56 9.97 -7.75 -11.22
N VAL A 57 8.79 -7.58 -11.80
CA VAL A 57 8.28 -8.45 -12.87
C VAL A 57 7.52 -7.61 -13.90
N SER A 58 7.25 -8.20 -15.07
CA SER A 58 6.38 -7.56 -16.05
C SER A 58 4.90 -7.78 -15.67
N TYR A 59 4.03 -6.87 -16.10
CA TYR A 59 2.60 -7.08 -15.91
C TYR A 59 2.13 -8.37 -16.58
N LYS A 60 2.72 -8.71 -17.73
CA LYS A 60 2.41 -9.97 -18.43
C LYS A 60 2.64 -11.18 -17.52
N THR A 61 3.70 -11.17 -16.73
CA THR A 61 3.98 -12.24 -15.77
C THR A 61 2.92 -12.28 -14.67
N VAL A 62 2.53 -11.11 -14.14
CA VAL A 62 1.46 -11.04 -13.13
C VAL A 62 0.15 -11.60 -13.71
N ALA A 63 -0.22 -11.17 -14.90
CA ALA A 63 -1.45 -11.64 -15.56
C ALA A 63 -1.45 -13.14 -15.78
N ARG A 64 -0.30 -13.71 -16.13
CA ARG A 64 -0.16 -15.16 -16.29
C ARG A 64 -0.37 -15.88 -14.95
N TYR A 65 0.22 -15.36 -13.88
CA TYR A 65 0.05 -15.95 -12.54
C TYR A 65 -1.40 -15.86 -12.07
N GLN A 66 -2.08 -14.76 -12.39
CA GLN A 66 -3.51 -14.63 -12.08
C GLN A 66 -4.35 -15.67 -12.81
N LYS A 67 -4.08 -15.85 -14.10
CA LYS A 67 -4.77 -16.85 -14.92
C LYS A 67 -4.55 -18.28 -14.42
N GLU A 68 -3.33 -18.58 -13.99
CA GLU A 68 -2.94 -19.89 -13.49
C GLU A 68 -3.28 -20.08 -11.99
N LYS A 69 -3.86 -19.07 -11.35
CA LYS A 69 -4.21 -19.06 -9.93
C LYS A 69 -3.02 -19.39 -9.04
N LYS A 70 -1.86 -18.80 -9.38
CA LYS A 70 -0.61 -18.98 -8.64
C LYS A 70 -0.44 -17.91 -7.58
N LYS A 71 0.38 -18.23 -6.59
CA LYS A 71 0.82 -17.28 -5.58
C LYS A 71 2.06 -16.54 -6.06
N LEU A 72 2.20 -15.31 -5.58
CA LEU A 72 3.41 -14.50 -5.76
C LEU A 72 4.45 -14.93 -4.71
N SER A 73 5.70 -14.47 -4.90
CA SER A 73 6.73 -14.73 -3.90
C SER A 73 6.38 -14.07 -2.56
N PRO A 74 6.98 -14.51 -1.44
CA PRO A 74 6.78 -13.85 -0.15
C PRO A 74 7.14 -12.36 -0.18
N LEU A 75 8.23 -11.97 -0.85
CA LEU A 75 8.64 -10.56 -0.93
C LEU A 75 7.65 -9.73 -1.74
N GLN A 76 7.18 -10.24 -2.87
CA GLN A 76 6.17 -9.56 -3.68
C GLN A 76 4.86 -9.43 -2.91
N SER A 77 4.49 -10.48 -2.19
CA SER A 77 3.29 -10.50 -1.35
C SER A 77 3.38 -9.47 -0.24
N GLU A 78 4.52 -9.37 0.42
CA GLU A 78 4.76 -8.38 1.47
C GLU A 78 4.59 -6.96 0.95
N TYR A 79 5.15 -6.66 -0.22
CA TYR A 79 5.02 -5.33 -0.81
C TYR A 79 3.57 -4.98 -1.09
N ILE A 80 2.79 -5.91 -1.65
CA ILE A 80 1.36 -5.71 -1.92
C ILE A 80 0.60 -5.43 -0.62
N LEU A 81 0.80 -6.27 0.39
CA LEU A 81 0.09 -6.14 1.67
C LEU A 81 0.45 -4.83 2.37
N LYS A 82 1.73 -4.45 2.37
CA LYS A 82 2.18 -3.18 2.95
C LYS A 82 1.60 -1.98 2.23
N THR A 83 1.48 -2.05 0.92
CA THR A 83 0.85 -0.98 0.14
C THR A 83 -0.63 -0.82 0.50
N ILE A 84 -1.36 -1.92 0.64
CA ILE A 84 -2.76 -1.88 1.04
C ILE A 84 -2.90 -1.25 2.44
N VAL A 85 -2.05 -1.64 3.39
CA VAL A 85 -2.01 -1.05 4.74
C VAL A 85 -1.74 0.46 4.66
N LEU A 86 -0.77 0.85 3.85
CA LEU A 86 -0.40 2.26 3.70
C LEU A 86 -1.59 3.11 3.24
N PHE A 87 -2.28 2.68 2.18
CA PHE A 87 -3.39 3.45 1.65
C PHE A 87 -4.60 3.46 2.58
N ASN A 88 -4.84 2.36 3.30
CA ASN A 88 -5.86 2.35 4.35
C ASN A 88 -5.56 3.39 5.43
N LYS A 89 -4.34 3.41 5.95
CA LYS A 89 -3.91 4.35 6.99
C LYS A 89 -3.96 5.80 6.48
N GLY A 90 -3.43 6.05 5.29
CA GLY A 90 -3.42 7.40 4.72
C GLY A 90 -4.82 7.96 4.51
N ASN A 91 -5.74 7.14 4.01
CA ASN A 91 -7.11 7.57 3.80
C ASN A 91 -7.81 7.88 5.13
N GLN A 92 -7.51 7.13 6.18
CA GLN A 92 -8.05 7.39 7.52
C GLN A 92 -7.50 8.70 8.09
N VAL A 93 -6.19 8.91 7.98
CA VAL A 93 -5.52 10.08 8.56
C VAL A 93 -5.96 11.37 7.87
N PHE A 94 -6.06 11.36 6.56
CA PHE A 94 -6.41 12.56 5.77
C PHE A 94 -7.89 12.66 5.42
N GLY A 95 -8.68 11.65 5.75
CA GLY A 95 -10.13 11.67 5.56
C GLY A 95 -10.62 11.27 4.17
N SER A 96 -9.75 11.22 3.17
CA SER A 96 -10.12 10.80 1.81
C SER A 96 -8.92 10.35 1.02
N GLU A 97 -9.16 9.59 -0.05
CA GLU A 97 -8.13 9.17 -0.98
C GLU A 97 -7.48 10.38 -1.67
N GLU A 98 -8.28 11.35 -2.05
CA GLU A 98 -7.80 12.56 -2.73
C GLU A 98 -6.88 13.37 -1.83
N SER A 99 -7.22 13.55 -0.58
CA SER A 99 -6.40 14.29 0.37
C SER A 99 -5.08 13.59 0.65
N PHE A 100 -5.11 12.28 0.80
CA PHE A 100 -3.89 11.50 1.00
C PHE A 100 -3.00 11.58 -0.24
N SER A 101 -3.57 11.44 -1.44
CA SER A 101 -2.82 11.54 -2.68
C SER A 101 -2.13 12.90 -2.82
N ARG A 102 -2.82 13.99 -2.46
CA ARG A 102 -2.21 15.33 -2.49
C ARG A 102 -1.03 15.43 -1.53
N TRP A 103 -1.16 14.87 -0.33
CA TRP A 103 -0.07 14.87 0.65
C TRP A 103 1.14 14.09 0.13
N LEU A 104 0.90 12.96 -0.53
CA LEU A 104 1.99 12.15 -1.09
C LEU A 104 2.83 12.91 -2.12
N ASP A 105 2.27 13.89 -2.80
CA ASP A 105 2.92 14.59 -3.90
C ASP A 105 3.49 15.96 -3.53
N LYS A 106 3.45 16.35 -2.26
CA LYS A 106 3.94 17.64 -1.79
C LYS A 106 5.04 17.46 -0.75
N PRO A 107 5.99 18.41 -0.66
CA PRO A 107 6.97 18.37 0.42
C PRO A 107 6.28 18.32 1.78
N ALA A 108 6.69 17.38 2.63
CA ALA A 108 6.10 17.20 3.96
C ALA A 108 7.07 17.69 5.03
N PHE A 109 6.57 18.52 5.94
CA PHE A 109 7.37 19.11 7.02
C PHE A 109 8.06 18.03 7.86
N GLY A 110 7.31 17.01 8.28
CA GLY A 110 7.85 15.93 9.11
C GLY A 110 8.89 15.06 8.42
N LEU A 111 9.08 15.20 7.11
CA LEU A 111 10.05 14.45 6.33
C LEU A 111 11.21 15.32 5.86
N GLY A 112 11.46 16.44 6.52
CA GLY A 112 12.49 17.37 6.12
C GLY A 112 12.20 18.02 4.75
N ASN A 113 10.94 18.28 4.48
CA ASN A 113 10.44 18.86 3.22
C ASN A 113 10.66 17.98 1.99
N ARG A 114 10.83 16.67 2.19
CA ARG A 114 10.89 15.70 1.08
C ARG A 114 9.49 15.26 0.67
N ILE A 115 9.37 14.81 -0.57
CA ILE A 115 8.09 14.36 -1.13
C ILE A 115 7.85 12.91 -0.71
N PRO A 116 6.74 12.64 0.02
CA PRO A 116 6.48 11.30 0.57
C PRO A 116 6.42 10.19 -0.48
N ARG A 117 5.89 10.47 -1.68
CA ARG A 117 5.77 9.46 -2.72
C ARG A 117 7.11 8.82 -3.10
N ALA A 118 8.21 9.55 -2.96
CA ALA A 118 9.55 9.02 -3.27
C ALA A 118 9.96 7.85 -2.34
N PHE A 119 9.32 7.73 -1.18
CA PHE A 119 9.68 6.70 -0.20
C PHE A 119 8.92 5.38 -0.40
N ILE A 120 7.77 5.38 -1.07
CA ILE A 120 6.86 4.23 -1.04
C ILE A 120 7.11 3.19 -2.13
N THR A 121 8.27 3.23 -2.75
CA THR A 121 8.69 2.23 -3.75
C THR A 121 9.30 0.98 -3.12
N THR A 122 9.56 0.99 -1.83
CA THR A 122 10.12 -0.14 -1.08
C THR A 122 9.33 -0.39 0.20
N VAL A 123 9.41 -1.62 0.72
CA VAL A 123 8.76 -1.95 2.01
C VAL A 123 9.32 -1.07 3.14
N GLY A 124 10.63 -0.88 3.19
CA GLY A 124 11.23 -0.01 4.20
C GLY A 124 10.72 1.43 4.13
N GLY A 125 10.59 1.96 2.92
CA GLY A 125 10.03 3.29 2.72
C GLY A 125 8.57 3.38 3.10
N ILE A 126 7.78 2.34 2.79
CA ILE A 126 6.38 2.28 3.21
C ILE A 126 6.29 2.32 4.74
N ASN A 127 7.09 1.51 5.44
CA ASN A 127 7.10 1.49 6.90
C ASN A 127 7.43 2.87 7.47
N PHE A 128 8.39 3.57 6.86
CA PHE A 128 8.78 4.91 7.25
C PHE A 128 7.60 5.89 7.11
N ILE A 129 6.86 5.83 6.01
CA ILE A 129 5.69 6.70 5.79
C ILE A 129 4.55 6.32 6.74
N VAL A 130 4.32 5.04 6.99
CA VAL A 130 3.29 4.62 7.97
C VAL A 130 3.61 5.20 9.35
N ASP A 131 4.88 5.20 9.76
CA ASP A 131 5.28 5.81 11.03
C ASP A 131 4.99 7.32 11.04
N GLU A 132 5.23 8.00 9.93
CA GLU A 132 4.90 9.42 9.83
C GLU A 132 3.38 9.66 9.91
N LEU A 133 2.60 8.82 9.23
CA LEU A 133 1.14 8.91 9.32
C LEU A 133 0.64 8.71 10.75
N ASN A 134 1.26 7.81 11.50
CA ASN A 134 0.93 7.62 12.91
C ASN A 134 1.24 8.87 13.74
N ARG A 135 2.36 9.54 13.47
CA ARG A 135 2.68 10.80 14.15
C ARG A 135 1.67 11.88 13.84
N ILE A 136 1.27 12.01 12.58
CA ILE A 136 0.23 12.98 12.17
C ILE A 136 -1.09 12.66 12.87
N ALA A 137 -1.46 11.38 12.94
CA ALA A 137 -2.70 10.95 13.58
C ALA A 137 -2.72 11.27 15.07
N HIS A 138 -1.56 11.35 15.73
CA HIS A 138 -1.44 11.69 17.14
C HIS A 138 -1.27 13.21 17.38
N GLY A 139 -1.48 14.04 16.35
CA GLY A 139 -1.45 15.48 16.49
C GLY A 139 -0.10 16.13 16.25
N ASP A 140 0.90 15.37 15.79
CA ASP A 140 2.18 15.94 15.42
C ASP A 140 2.05 16.72 14.09
N LEU A 141 2.95 17.68 13.87
CA LEU A 141 2.93 18.47 12.65
C LEU A 141 3.22 17.61 11.41
N ALA A 142 2.43 17.82 10.38
CA ALA A 142 2.61 17.12 9.09
C ALA A 142 3.66 17.90 8.20
#